data_75878b96983c2b485392dfd871f30e24
#
_entry.id   75878b96983c2b485392dfd871f30e24
#
_cell.length_a   1.000
_cell.length_b   1.000
_cell.length_c   1.000
_cell.angle_alpha   90.00
_cell.angle_beta   90.00
_cell.angle_gamma   90.00
#
_symmetry.space_group_name_H-M   'P 1'
#
loop_
_entity.id
_entity.type
_entity.pdbx_description
1 polymer ?
#
loop_
_entity_poly.entity_id
_entity_poly.type
_entity_poly.pdbx_seq_one_letter_code
_entity_poly.pdbx_strand_id
1 'polypeptide(L)'
;MTSLISPHDFTKVTTSLRQFFLDRNYLEVHTQNRLSILAACEDPTTVATYQYSGETWPLPQTGQMWLEYELLNNPKIPGCFCVSTSYRQEQNPTEGRHELIFPMFEFESHGNFDDLINLESDLCTHLGFKCDHNRAPYDDLAFPGGIYMSLCAKYTAPDNTLEAHHEIEMYKDFGDVFFLTRFPYHTSPFWN
;
A
#
# COMPACT_ATOMS: atom_id res chain seq x y z
N MET A 1 -0.97 3.91 22.41
CA MET A 1 -0.43 5.26 22.12
C MET A 1 0.22 5.19 20.76
N THR A 2 -0.16 6.05 19.84
CA THR A 2 0.50 6.18 18.53
C THR A 2 1.98 6.49 18.78
N SER A 3 2.88 5.71 18.20
CA SER A 3 4.31 6.01 18.29
C SER A 3 4.60 7.32 17.56
N LEU A 4 5.37 8.20 18.18
CA LEU A 4 5.80 9.44 17.53
C LEU A 4 6.84 9.09 16.46
N ILE A 5 6.59 9.53 15.24
CA ILE A 5 7.54 9.36 14.13
C ILE A 5 8.75 10.27 14.40
N SER A 6 9.96 9.72 14.30
CA SER A 6 11.19 10.49 14.37
C SER A 6 11.22 11.54 13.24
N PRO A 7 11.38 12.85 13.55
CA PRO A 7 11.46 13.87 12.50
C PRO A 7 12.64 13.68 11.55
N HIS A 8 13.75 13.13 12.04
CA HIS A 8 14.92 12.85 11.22
C HIS A 8 14.65 11.71 10.22
N ASP A 9 14.04 10.63 10.69
CA ASP A 9 13.72 9.48 9.84
C ASP A 9 12.62 9.85 8.83
N PHE A 10 11.58 10.55 9.27
CA PHE A 10 10.55 11.08 8.37
C PHE A 10 11.16 11.95 7.27
N THR A 11 12.02 12.90 7.62
CA THR A 11 12.69 13.77 6.64
C THR A 11 13.54 12.96 5.67
N LYS A 12 14.35 12.05 6.18
CA LYS A 12 15.23 11.20 5.37
C LYS A 12 14.43 10.38 4.35
N VAL A 13 13.41 9.66 4.82
CA VAL A 13 12.61 8.77 3.98
C VAL A 13 11.80 9.56 2.97
N THR A 14 11.06 10.60 3.39
CA THR A 14 10.21 11.37 2.47
C THR A 14 11.02 12.15 1.45
N THR A 15 12.21 12.65 1.81
CA THR A 15 13.10 13.30 0.84
C THR A 15 13.61 12.32 -0.20
N SER A 16 14.01 11.12 0.21
CA SER A 16 14.47 10.07 -0.71
C SER A 16 13.36 9.62 -1.67
N LEU A 17 12.15 9.41 -1.15
CA LEU A 17 10.98 9.07 -1.95
C LEU A 17 10.66 10.17 -2.97
N ARG A 18 10.58 11.42 -2.53
CA ARG A 18 10.34 12.56 -3.43
C ARG A 18 11.38 12.64 -4.53
N GLN A 19 12.66 12.52 -4.19
CA GLN A 19 13.74 12.59 -5.17
C GLN A 19 13.59 11.50 -6.25
N PHE A 20 13.29 10.27 -5.84
CA PHE A 20 13.08 9.15 -6.77
C PHE A 20 12.01 9.46 -7.82
N PHE A 21 10.87 10.02 -7.41
CA PHE A 21 9.75 10.32 -8.32
C PHE A 21 9.98 11.60 -9.11
N LEU A 22 10.58 12.64 -8.51
CA LEU A 22 10.91 13.89 -9.22
C LEU A 22 11.95 13.67 -10.32
N ASP A 23 12.94 12.80 -10.11
CA ASP A 23 13.94 12.42 -11.13
C ASP A 23 13.29 11.69 -12.34
N ARG A 24 12.10 11.15 -12.14
CA ARG A 24 11.27 10.52 -13.19
C ARG A 24 10.21 11.46 -13.77
N ASN A 25 10.27 12.75 -13.45
CA ASN A 25 9.33 13.79 -13.85
C ASN A 25 7.89 13.58 -13.37
N TYR A 26 7.69 12.87 -12.27
CA TYR A 26 6.39 12.80 -11.62
C TYR A 26 6.08 14.13 -10.92
N LEU A 27 4.79 14.47 -10.82
CA LEU A 27 4.36 15.68 -10.15
C LEU A 27 3.87 15.39 -8.73
N GLU A 28 4.29 16.20 -7.76
CA GLU A 28 3.74 16.13 -6.41
C GLU A 28 2.36 16.79 -6.36
N VAL A 29 1.35 16.07 -5.87
CA VAL A 29 -0.02 16.55 -5.70
C VAL A 29 -0.28 16.80 -4.22
N HIS A 30 -0.82 17.96 -3.88
CA HIS A 30 -1.24 18.26 -2.51
C HIS A 30 -2.68 17.83 -2.28
N THR A 31 -2.88 16.64 -1.70
CA THR A 31 -4.21 16.05 -1.46
C THR A 31 -4.86 16.54 -0.16
N GLN A 32 -4.08 17.07 0.79
CA GLN A 32 -4.54 17.45 2.12
C GLN A 32 -5.49 18.66 2.14
N ASN A 33 -5.53 19.46 1.08
CA ASN A 33 -6.47 20.59 0.93
C ASN A 33 -7.76 20.22 0.22
N ARG A 34 -8.01 18.94 -0.01
CA ARG A 34 -9.19 18.41 -0.70
C ARG A 34 -10.08 17.64 0.26
N LEU A 35 -11.37 17.68 0.02
CA LEU A 35 -12.29 16.82 0.75
C LEU A 35 -12.01 15.36 0.45
N SER A 36 -12.18 14.52 1.46
CA SER A 36 -11.91 13.10 1.32
C SER A 36 -12.87 12.45 0.34
N ILE A 37 -12.35 11.61 -0.53
CA ILE A 37 -13.10 10.71 -1.40
C ILE A 37 -12.66 9.31 -1.02
N LEU A 38 -13.62 8.44 -0.71
CA LEU A 38 -13.33 7.04 -0.40
C LEU A 38 -12.98 6.29 -1.69
N ALA A 39 -11.89 5.52 -1.64
CA ALA A 39 -11.55 4.59 -2.69
C ALA A 39 -12.33 3.27 -2.52
N ALA A 40 -12.51 2.53 -3.61
CA ALA A 40 -13.17 1.23 -3.57
C ALA A 40 -12.41 0.20 -2.71
N CYS A 41 -11.12 0.43 -2.49
CA CYS A 41 -10.24 -0.42 -1.70
C CYS A 41 -10.27 -0.15 -0.19
N GLU A 42 -11.01 0.85 0.27
CA GLU A 42 -11.08 1.16 1.68
C GLU A 42 -12.08 0.26 2.40
N ASP A 43 -11.69 -0.20 3.59
CA ASP A 43 -12.60 -0.95 4.44
C ASP A 43 -13.64 0.01 5.06
N PRO A 44 -14.92 -0.09 4.69
CA PRO A 44 -15.95 0.81 5.20
C PRO A 44 -16.13 0.71 6.73
N THR A 45 -15.68 -0.37 7.37
CA THR A 45 -15.77 -0.56 8.81
C THR A 45 -14.72 0.24 9.58
N THR A 46 -13.68 0.71 8.91
CA THR A 46 -12.57 1.49 9.50
C THR A 46 -12.60 2.97 9.12
N VAL A 47 -13.67 3.43 8.47
CA VAL A 47 -13.84 4.83 8.08
C VAL A 47 -14.23 5.69 9.28
N ALA A 48 -13.34 6.63 9.66
CA ALA A 48 -13.66 7.71 10.59
C ALA A 48 -14.28 8.89 9.85
N THR A 49 -15.08 9.69 10.54
CA THR A 49 -15.74 10.86 9.95
C THR A 49 -15.47 12.14 10.76
N TYR A 50 -15.62 13.29 10.11
CA TYR A 50 -15.55 14.60 10.75
C TYR A 50 -16.63 15.54 10.22
N GLN A 51 -16.93 16.59 11.00
CA GLN A 51 -17.89 17.63 10.63
C GLN A 51 -17.14 18.81 10.01
N TYR A 52 -17.56 19.22 8.83
CA TYR A 52 -17.02 20.40 8.17
C TYR A 52 -18.10 21.11 7.33
N SER A 53 -18.25 22.41 7.53
CA SER A 53 -19.23 23.25 6.80
C SER A 53 -20.68 22.74 6.85
N GLY A 54 -21.08 22.14 7.98
CA GLY A 54 -22.44 21.60 8.18
C GLY A 54 -22.68 20.20 7.60
N GLU A 55 -21.67 19.60 6.99
CA GLU A 55 -21.73 18.27 6.39
C GLU A 55 -20.80 17.29 7.11
N THR A 56 -21.11 16.01 7.00
CA THR A 56 -20.27 14.93 7.52
C THR A 56 -19.39 14.37 6.40
N TRP A 57 -18.08 14.38 6.60
CA TRP A 57 -17.10 13.90 5.64
C TRP A 57 -16.29 12.75 6.22
N PRO A 58 -15.87 11.77 5.40
CA PRO A 58 -14.91 10.78 5.84
C PRO A 58 -13.53 11.42 6.04
N LEU A 59 -12.79 10.97 7.04
CA LEU A 59 -11.36 11.22 7.12
C LEU A 59 -10.64 10.39 6.05
N PRO A 60 -9.60 10.92 5.42
CA PRO A 60 -8.91 10.22 4.35
C PRO A 60 -8.20 8.96 4.86
N GLN A 61 -8.35 7.87 4.15
CA GLN A 61 -7.55 6.66 4.32
C GLN A 61 -6.43 6.60 3.28
N THR A 62 -6.62 7.24 2.12
CA THR A 62 -5.69 7.29 1.00
C THR A 62 -5.84 8.61 0.23
N GLY A 63 -4.81 8.99 -0.49
CA GLY A 63 -4.85 10.07 -1.48
C GLY A 63 -5.09 9.57 -2.92
N GLN A 64 -5.20 8.26 -3.12
CA GLN A 64 -5.23 7.60 -4.41
C GLN A 64 -6.25 8.19 -5.39
N MET A 65 -7.50 8.37 -4.97
CA MET A 65 -8.56 8.92 -5.84
C MET A 65 -8.23 10.30 -6.40
N TRP A 66 -7.50 11.12 -5.63
CA TRP A 66 -7.04 12.42 -6.12
C TRP A 66 -5.84 12.32 -7.05
N LEU A 67 -4.97 11.33 -6.86
CA LEU A 67 -3.88 11.04 -7.79
C LEU A 67 -4.41 10.53 -9.11
N GLU A 68 -5.38 9.59 -9.10
CA GLU A 68 -6.08 9.12 -10.30
C GLU A 68 -6.76 10.27 -11.04
N TYR A 69 -7.47 11.15 -10.31
CA TYR A 69 -8.11 12.32 -10.89
C TYR A 69 -7.10 13.22 -11.62
N GLU A 70 -5.95 13.49 -11.01
CA GLU A 70 -4.91 14.31 -11.64
C GLU A 70 -4.30 13.62 -12.86
N LEU A 71 -4.04 12.32 -12.79
CA LEU A 71 -3.49 11.56 -13.91
C LEU A 71 -4.45 11.52 -15.11
N LEU A 72 -5.75 11.33 -14.85
CA LEU A 72 -6.78 11.34 -15.89
C LEU A 72 -6.96 12.71 -16.54
N ASN A 73 -6.87 13.79 -15.76
CA ASN A 73 -6.97 15.17 -16.28
C ASN A 73 -5.69 15.64 -16.97
N ASN A 74 -4.56 15.05 -16.67
CA ASN A 74 -3.25 15.40 -17.19
C ASN A 74 -2.55 14.20 -17.85
N PRO A 75 -3.10 13.60 -18.91
CA PRO A 75 -2.63 12.33 -19.45
C PRO A 75 -1.23 12.37 -20.09
N LYS A 76 -0.58 13.54 -20.09
CA LYS A 76 0.78 13.72 -20.64
C LYS A 76 1.87 13.64 -19.55
N ILE A 77 1.51 13.69 -18.28
CA ILE A 77 2.50 13.50 -17.20
C ILE A 77 2.81 12.01 -17.08
N PRO A 78 4.05 11.62 -16.72
CA PRO A 78 4.40 10.22 -16.54
C PRO A 78 3.71 9.59 -15.33
N GLY A 79 3.41 10.40 -14.31
CA GLY A 79 2.75 10.02 -13.09
C GLY A 79 2.69 11.16 -12.09
N CYS A 80 2.07 10.91 -10.97
CA CYS A 80 1.99 11.84 -9.85
C CYS A 80 2.11 11.10 -8.51
N PHE A 81 2.42 11.83 -7.45
CA PHE A 81 2.55 11.27 -6.11
C PHE A 81 2.10 12.26 -5.04
N CYS A 82 1.86 11.77 -3.84
CA CYS A 82 1.60 12.63 -2.69
C CYS A 82 2.20 12.04 -1.40
N VAL A 83 2.35 12.90 -0.40
CA VAL A 83 2.53 12.50 0.99
C VAL A 83 1.24 12.87 1.70
N SER A 84 0.48 11.88 2.12
CA SER A 84 -0.80 12.04 2.76
C SER A 84 -0.79 11.53 4.22
N THR A 85 -1.90 11.65 4.92
CA THR A 85 -2.08 11.03 6.22
C THR A 85 -3.28 10.08 6.13
N SER A 86 -3.05 8.82 6.45
CA SER A 86 -4.10 7.81 6.57
C SER A 86 -4.71 7.83 7.97
N TYR A 87 -6.04 7.80 8.03
CA TYR A 87 -6.80 7.69 9.27
C TYR A 87 -7.58 6.38 9.25
N ARG A 88 -7.28 5.48 10.18
CA ARG A 88 -7.89 4.15 10.29
C ARG A 88 -8.61 4.01 11.62
N GLN A 89 -9.91 3.79 11.60
CA GLN A 89 -10.70 3.53 12.81
C GLN A 89 -10.83 2.03 13.06
N GLU A 90 -9.68 1.37 13.21
CA GLU A 90 -9.62 -0.06 13.51
C GLU A 90 -10.29 -0.35 14.85
N GLN A 91 -11.20 -1.33 14.88
CA GLN A 91 -11.90 -1.71 16.11
C GLN A 91 -11.02 -2.52 17.06
N ASN A 92 -10.12 -3.35 16.51
CA ASN A 92 -9.23 -4.22 17.25
C ASN A 92 -7.80 -4.12 16.71
N PRO A 93 -7.12 -2.96 16.88
CA PRO A 93 -5.78 -2.79 16.36
C PRO A 93 -4.78 -3.72 17.09
N THR A 94 -3.96 -4.42 16.32
CA THR A 94 -2.88 -5.25 16.86
C THR A 94 -1.69 -4.36 17.17
N GLU A 95 -1.26 -4.36 18.44
CA GLU A 95 -0.10 -3.58 18.89
C GLU A 95 1.16 -3.96 18.09
N GLY A 96 1.91 -2.94 17.65
CA GLY A 96 3.12 -3.13 16.84
C GLY A 96 2.89 -3.46 15.37
N ARG A 97 1.63 -3.64 14.94
CA ARG A 97 1.27 -3.90 13.54
C ARG A 97 0.31 -2.86 12.98
N HIS A 98 -0.67 -2.41 13.75
CA HIS A 98 -1.69 -1.48 13.30
C HIS A 98 -1.49 -0.11 13.94
N GLU A 99 -1.15 0.87 13.13
CA GLU A 99 -1.20 2.28 13.52
C GLU A 99 -2.53 2.89 13.03
N LEU A 100 -3.15 3.72 13.86
CA LEU A 100 -4.46 4.32 13.54
C LEU A 100 -4.32 5.60 12.71
N ILE A 101 -3.19 6.27 12.82
CA ILE A 101 -2.88 7.50 12.07
C ILE A 101 -1.42 7.42 11.67
N PHE A 102 -1.15 7.46 10.39
CA PHE A 102 0.21 7.36 9.87
C PHE A 102 0.39 8.09 8.54
N PRO A 103 1.60 8.57 8.23
CA PRO A 103 1.88 9.14 6.92
C PRO A 103 1.94 8.03 5.87
N MET A 104 1.38 8.32 4.70
CA MET A 104 1.49 7.49 3.51
C MET A 104 2.20 8.25 2.40
N PHE A 105 3.04 7.55 1.67
CA PHE A 105 3.54 7.98 0.38
C PHE A 105 2.85 7.15 -0.69
N GLU A 106 2.17 7.82 -1.61
CA GLU A 106 1.35 7.17 -2.63
C GLU A 106 1.71 7.73 -4.01
N PHE A 107 1.59 6.91 -5.03
CA PHE A 107 1.81 7.34 -6.41
C PHE A 107 0.87 6.65 -7.38
N GLU A 108 0.63 7.31 -8.49
CA GLU A 108 -0.12 6.80 -9.63
C GLU A 108 0.67 7.06 -10.92
N SER A 109 0.67 6.09 -11.83
CA SER A 109 1.37 6.19 -13.10
C SER A 109 0.64 5.46 -14.22
N HIS A 110 0.93 5.88 -15.44
CA HIS A 110 0.57 5.09 -16.62
C HIS A 110 1.45 3.83 -16.68
N GLY A 111 0.88 2.74 -17.16
CA GLY A 111 1.61 1.50 -17.34
C GLY A 111 0.73 0.27 -17.12
N ASN A 112 1.37 -0.86 -17.12
CA ASN A 112 0.76 -2.14 -16.82
C ASN A 112 1.38 -2.74 -15.55
N PHE A 113 0.98 -3.96 -15.21
CA PHE A 113 1.44 -4.66 -14.02
C PHE A 113 2.97 -4.86 -13.97
N ASP A 114 3.60 -5.18 -15.11
CA ASP A 114 5.06 -5.36 -15.15
C ASP A 114 5.79 -4.01 -14.99
N ASP A 115 5.23 -2.93 -15.51
CA ASP A 115 5.75 -1.57 -15.31
C ASP A 115 5.71 -1.19 -13.82
N LEU A 116 4.62 -1.52 -13.10
CA LEU A 116 4.49 -1.30 -11.67
C LEU A 116 5.56 -2.07 -10.88
N ILE A 117 5.71 -3.38 -11.13
CA ILE A 117 6.73 -4.20 -10.45
C ILE A 117 8.14 -3.64 -10.70
N ASN A 118 8.44 -3.22 -11.91
CA ASN A 118 9.75 -2.64 -12.22
C ASN A 118 9.96 -1.31 -11.46
N LEU A 119 8.97 -0.44 -11.43
CA LEU A 119 9.03 0.83 -10.70
C LEU A 119 9.22 0.61 -9.20
N GLU A 120 8.48 -0.32 -8.60
CA GLU A 120 8.59 -0.67 -7.18
C GLU A 120 9.95 -1.33 -6.86
N SER A 121 10.47 -2.17 -7.75
CA SER A 121 11.82 -2.77 -7.62
C SER A 121 12.91 -1.70 -7.64
N ASP A 122 12.81 -0.74 -8.55
CA ASP A 122 13.71 0.41 -8.62
C ASP A 122 13.62 1.26 -7.35
N LEU A 123 12.40 1.50 -6.86
CA LEU A 123 12.15 2.27 -5.63
C LEU A 123 12.78 1.57 -4.42
N CYS A 124 12.53 0.27 -4.24
CA CYS A 124 13.12 -0.50 -3.15
C CYS A 124 14.66 -0.47 -3.21
N THR A 125 15.24 -0.61 -4.39
CA THR A 125 16.68 -0.50 -4.60
C THR A 125 17.20 0.90 -4.26
N HIS A 126 16.50 1.95 -4.67
CA HIS A 126 16.83 3.34 -4.34
C HIS A 126 16.81 3.59 -2.82
N LEU A 127 15.89 2.98 -2.11
CA LEU A 127 15.80 3.06 -0.65
C LEU A 127 16.84 2.19 0.09
N GLY A 128 17.61 1.38 -0.63
CA GLY A 128 18.69 0.58 -0.09
C GLY A 128 18.31 -0.86 0.27
N PHE A 129 17.11 -1.31 -0.12
CA PHE A 129 16.74 -2.71 0.02
C PHE A 129 17.40 -3.56 -1.06
N LYS A 130 17.72 -4.81 -0.71
CA LYS A 130 18.14 -5.79 -1.69
C LYS A 130 16.91 -6.32 -2.42
N CYS A 131 16.76 -5.96 -3.68
CA CYS A 131 15.65 -6.39 -4.51
C CYS A 131 16.16 -7.32 -5.62
N ASP A 132 15.94 -8.62 -5.46
CA ASP A 132 16.35 -9.65 -6.43
C ASP A 132 15.22 -9.96 -7.44
N HIS A 133 14.18 -9.13 -7.55
CA HIS A 133 12.97 -9.32 -8.37
C HIS A 133 12.25 -10.65 -8.10
N ASN A 134 12.36 -11.15 -6.87
CA ASN A 134 11.67 -12.36 -6.45
C ASN A 134 10.16 -12.14 -6.51
N ARG A 135 9.48 -12.95 -7.31
CA ARG A 135 8.02 -12.92 -7.44
C ARG A 135 7.44 -14.32 -7.58
N ALA A 136 6.25 -14.52 -7.05
CA ALA A 136 5.47 -15.72 -7.30
C ALA A 136 3.97 -15.39 -7.31
N PRO A 137 3.18 -16.10 -8.13
CA PRO A 137 1.73 -16.01 -8.06
C PRO A 137 1.23 -16.62 -6.74
N TYR A 138 0.16 -16.05 -6.21
CA TYR A 138 -0.50 -16.52 -4.99
C TYR A 138 -0.82 -18.01 -5.06
N ASP A 139 -1.30 -18.49 -6.22
CA ASP A 139 -1.69 -19.87 -6.44
C ASP A 139 -0.55 -20.87 -6.23
N ASP A 140 0.68 -20.49 -6.60
CA ASP A 140 1.86 -21.34 -6.43
C ASP A 140 2.26 -21.48 -4.96
N LEU A 141 1.93 -20.50 -4.13
CA LEU A 141 2.25 -20.48 -2.71
C LEU A 141 1.10 -20.98 -1.82
N ALA A 142 -0.13 -20.65 -2.18
CA ALA A 142 -1.31 -20.85 -1.34
C ALA A 142 -2.20 -22.05 -1.73
N PHE A 143 -1.98 -22.71 -2.89
CA PHE A 143 -2.79 -23.84 -3.36
C PHE A 143 -2.07 -25.21 -3.31
N PRO A 144 -2.79 -26.34 -3.50
CA PRO A 144 -2.21 -27.67 -3.33
C PRO A 144 -0.93 -27.87 -4.15
N GLY A 145 0.19 -28.06 -3.46
CA GLY A 145 1.53 -28.18 -4.05
C GLY A 145 2.46 -27.02 -3.73
N GLY A 146 1.95 -25.87 -3.29
CA GLY A 146 2.75 -24.75 -2.81
C GLY A 146 3.29 -24.96 -1.38
N ILE A 147 4.45 -24.42 -1.11
CA ILE A 147 5.13 -24.57 0.20
C ILE A 147 4.24 -24.02 1.32
N TYR A 148 3.53 -22.92 1.08
CA TYR A 148 2.71 -22.25 2.09
C TYR A 148 1.34 -22.91 2.31
N MET A 149 0.83 -23.70 1.36
CA MET A 149 -0.35 -24.52 1.60
C MET A 149 -0.11 -25.57 2.68
N SER A 150 1.08 -26.13 2.76
CA SER A 150 1.41 -27.05 3.86
C SER A 150 1.42 -26.34 5.21
N LEU A 151 1.75 -25.04 5.25
CA LEU A 151 1.67 -24.21 6.43
C LEU A 151 0.22 -23.83 6.75
N CYS A 152 -0.57 -23.42 5.77
CA CYS A 152 -2.00 -23.16 5.93
C CYS A 152 -2.75 -24.42 6.38
N ALA A 153 -2.51 -25.56 5.77
CA ALA A 153 -3.08 -26.85 6.18
C ALA A 153 -2.65 -27.26 7.61
N LYS A 154 -1.44 -26.90 8.00
CA LYS A 154 -0.91 -27.15 9.33
C LYS A 154 -1.57 -26.29 10.41
N TYR A 155 -2.01 -25.07 10.05
CA TYR A 155 -2.57 -24.09 10.99
C TYR A 155 -4.08 -23.89 10.83
N THR A 156 -4.75 -24.70 9.99
CA THR A 156 -6.21 -24.73 9.86
C THR A 156 -6.87 -23.39 9.50
N ALA A 157 -6.28 -22.60 8.59
CA ALA A 157 -7.00 -21.50 7.96
C ALA A 157 -8.05 -22.09 6.99
N PRO A 158 -9.37 -21.99 7.28
CA PRO A 158 -10.38 -22.72 6.52
C PRO A 158 -10.65 -22.14 5.12
N ASP A 159 -10.07 -20.98 4.80
CA ASP A 159 -10.36 -20.17 3.62
C ASP A 159 -9.16 -19.93 2.69
N ASN A 160 -8.02 -20.57 2.93
CA ASN A 160 -6.79 -20.39 2.16
C ASN A 160 -6.29 -18.93 2.11
N THR A 161 -6.55 -18.14 3.14
CA THR A 161 -6.02 -16.79 3.27
C THR A 161 -4.60 -16.80 3.87
N LEU A 162 -3.76 -15.85 3.43
CA LEU A 162 -2.46 -15.63 4.05
C LEU A 162 -2.62 -14.80 5.31
N GLU A 163 -2.00 -15.26 6.38
CA GLU A 163 -1.97 -14.59 7.66
C GLU A 163 -0.57 -14.03 7.96
N ALA A 164 -0.45 -13.18 8.97
CA ALA A 164 0.80 -12.51 9.34
C ALA A 164 1.99 -13.46 9.52
N HIS A 165 1.78 -14.68 10.03
CA HIS A 165 2.86 -15.65 10.19
C HIS A 165 3.36 -16.20 8.85
N HIS A 166 2.50 -16.31 7.83
CA HIS A 166 2.91 -16.69 6.48
C HIS A 166 3.80 -15.62 5.85
N GLU A 167 3.48 -14.34 6.06
CA GLU A 167 4.29 -13.22 5.60
C GLU A 167 5.70 -13.24 6.23
N ILE A 168 5.78 -13.59 7.52
CA ILE A 168 7.07 -13.74 8.23
C ILE A 168 7.91 -14.89 7.62
N GLU A 169 7.30 -16.00 7.25
CA GLU A 169 8.01 -17.10 6.60
C GLU A 169 8.45 -16.70 5.18
N MET A 170 7.60 -16.03 4.41
CA MET A 170 7.97 -15.49 3.09
C MET A 170 9.16 -14.54 3.17
N TYR A 171 9.21 -13.67 4.19
CA TYR A 171 10.36 -12.80 4.42
C TYR A 171 11.67 -13.59 4.64
N LYS A 172 11.61 -14.68 5.41
CA LYS A 172 12.78 -15.55 5.63
C LYS A 172 13.25 -16.26 4.38
N ASP A 173 12.31 -16.70 3.53
CA ASP A 173 12.60 -17.49 2.35
C ASP A 173 13.02 -16.64 1.14
N PHE A 174 12.44 -15.45 0.98
CA PHE A 174 12.62 -14.60 -0.21
C PHE A 174 13.39 -13.29 0.04
N GLY A 175 13.61 -12.92 1.30
CA GLY A 175 14.36 -11.72 1.68
C GLY A 175 13.50 -10.48 1.86
N ASP A 176 14.16 -9.31 1.83
CA ASP A 176 13.56 -8.03 2.21
C ASP A 176 12.46 -7.55 1.26
N VAL A 177 12.50 -7.95 -0.01
CA VAL A 177 11.54 -7.57 -1.03
C VAL A 177 11.06 -8.80 -1.77
N PHE A 178 9.76 -9.01 -1.77
CA PHE A 178 9.10 -10.09 -2.47
C PHE A 178 7.75 -9.63 -3.04
N PHE A 179 7.51 -9.91 -4.32
CA PHE A 179 6.25 -9.57 -4.99
C PHE A 179 5.32 -10.77 -5.04
N LEU A 180 4.33 -10.77 -4.17
CA LEU A 180 3.22 -11.73 -4.26
C LEU A 180 2.19 -11.21 -5.27
N THR A 181 1.91 -12.03 -6.28
CA THR A 181 1.08 -11.61 -7.43
C THR A 181 -0.13 -12.51 -7.60
N ARG A 182 -1.08 -12.11 -8.45
CA ARG A 182 -2.26 -12.90 -8.82
C ARG A 182 -3.09 -13.36 -7.62
N PHE A 183 -3.45 -12.41 -6.77
CA PHE A 183 -4.36 -12.68 -5.67
C PHE A 183 -5.70 -13.21 -6.19
N PRO A 184 -6.23 -14.31 -5.62
CA PRO A 184 -7.55 -14.80 -6.01
C PRO A 184 -8.64 -13.81 -5.59
N TYR A 185 -9.72 -13.78 -6.37
CA TYR A 185 -10.83 -12.85 -6.18
C TYR A 185 -11.40 -12.84 -4.74
N HIS A 186 -11.45 -13.98 -4.09
CA HIS A 186 -12.00 -14.09 -2.73
C HIS A 186 -11.11 -13.45 -1.65
N THR A 187 -9.85 -13.17 -1.95
CA THR A 187 -8.93 -12.50 -1.00
C THR A 187 -8.94 -10.98 -1.14
N SER A 188 -9.59 -10.47 -2.21
CA SER A 188 -9.66 -9.04 -2.48
C SER A 188 -11.07 -8.54 -2.16
N PRO A 189 -11.22 -7.54 -1.27
CA PRO A 189 -12.50 -6.89 -1.04
C PRO A 189 -12.91 -5.96 -2.19
N PHE A 190 -12.10 -5.85 -3.24
CA PHE A 190 -12.24 -4.86 -4.30
C PHE A 190 -12.89 -5.40 -5.54
N TRP A 191 -13.72 -4.55 -6.13
CA TRP A 191 -14.29 -4.74 -7.45
C TRP A 191 -13.33 -4.09 -8.46
N ASN A 192 -12.41 -4.84 -8.98
CA ASN A 192 -11.58 -4.44 -10.13
C ASN A 192 -12.06 -5.12 -11.39
#